data_2523d11b60d1206ea186ee991e8fd9a9
#
_entry.id   2523d11b60d1206ea186ee991e8fd9a9
#
_cell.length_a   1.000
_cell.length_b   1.000
_cell.length_c   1.000
_cell.angle_alpha   90.00
_cell.angle_beta   90.00
_cell.angle_gamma   90.00
#
_symmetry.space_group_name_H-M   'P 1'
#
loop_
_entity.id
_entity.type
_entity.pdbx_description
1 polymer ?
#
loop_
_entity_poly.entity_id
_entity_poly.type
_entity_poly.pdbx_seq_one_letter_code
_entity_poly.pdbx_strand_id
1 'polypeptide(L)'
;MSIVVYWEDEAQTIIRWDFDEKWSWDDFHEAFRISLVMGENIQHRVDVLANAVKSPNMPMGALAEFKRLDRQLPAFVKLIVVAGSSPFTRSMIELFGKIYRAQSWRTATLVDMARDYILTDRQKAKDWAS
;
A
#
# COMPACT_ATOMS: atom_id res chain seq x y z
N MET A 1 17.56 5.90 3.70
CA MET A 1 16.21 6.45 3.51
C MET A 1 15.24 5.79 4.47
N SER A 2 14.30 6.57 4.96
CA SER A 2 13.32 6.10 5.96
C SER A 2 12.28 5.14 5.39
N ILE A 3 12.08 5.14 4.08
CA ILE A 3 11.19 4.21 3.38
C ILE A 3 11.95 3.66 2.19
N VAL A 4 12.11 2.34 2.17
CA VAL A 4 12.79 1.66 1.06
C VAL A 4 11.73 1.10 0.13
N VAL A 5 11.85 1.39 -1.17
CA VAL A 5 10.88 1.00 -2.20
C VAL A 5 11.55 0.07 -3.20
N TYR A 6 10.94 -1.09 -3.44
CA TYR A 6 11.50 -2.08 -4.38
C TYR A 6 10.41 -3.04 -4.85
N TRP A 7 10.68 -3.74 -5.94
CA TRP A 7 9.81 -4.83 -6.38
C TRP A 7 10.00 -6.04 -5.47
N GLU A 8 8.91 -6.56 -4.90
CA GLU A 8 9.00 -7.76 -4.09
C GLU A 8 9.22 -9.01 -4.93
N ASP A 9 8.74 -9.02 -6.17
CA ASP A 9 8.79 -10.19 -7.05
C ASP A 9 9.44 -9.86 -8.39
N GLU A 10 10.00 -10.90 -9.03
CA GLU A 10 10.63 -10.76 -10.34
C GLU A 10 9.64 -10.37 -11.43
N ALA A 11 8.39 -10.79 -11.29
CA ALA A 11 7.34 -10.47 -12.26
C ALA A 11 6.89 -9.02 -12.18
N GLN A 12 7.38 -8.24 -11.21
CA GLN A 12 7.05 -6.83 -11.02
C GLN A 12 5.55 -6.61 -10.84
N THR A 13 4.96 -7.38 -9.93
CA THR A 13 3.53 -7.29 -9.62
C THR A 13 3.23 -6.71 -8.24
N ILE A 14 4.22 -6.68 -7.34
CA ILE A 14 4.07 -6.12 -6.00
C ILE A 14 5.20 -5.14 -5.74
N ILE A 15 4.83 -3.87 -5.53
CA ILE A 15 5.77 -2.86 -5.06
C ILE A 15 5.78 -2.91 -3.54
N ARG A 16 6.95 -3.06 -2.95
CA ARG A 16 7.14 -3.13 -1.52
C ARG A 16 7.68 -1.83 -0.97
N TRP A 17 7.06 -1.35 0.11
CA TRP A 17 7.53 -0.20 0.88
C TRP A 17 7.89 -0.71 2.27
N ASP A 18 9.16 -0.68 2.64
CA ASP A 18 9.59 -1.00 4.00
C ASP A 18 9.82 0.29 4.77
N PHE A 19 8.98 0.55 5.77
CA PHE A 19 9.06 1.74 6.60
C PHE A 19 10.04 1.50 7.74
N ASP A 20 10.96 2.45 7.94
CA ASP A 20 11.83 2.43 9.10
C ASP A 20 11.09 3.02 10.32
N GLU A 21 11.74 2.99 11.48
CA GLU A 21 11.15 3.44 12.74
C GLU A 21 10.66 4.89 12.65
N LYS A 22 11.45 5.74 12.00
CA LYS A 22 11.12 7.16 11.83
C LYS A 22 11.08 7.52 10.36
N TRP A 23 10.01 8.16 9.95
CA TRP A 23 9.84 8.64 8.59
C TRP A 23 8.93 9.87 8.60
N SER A 24 9.03 10.68 7.55
CA SER A 24 8.23 11.88 7.39
C SER A 24 7.29 11.75 6.19
N TRP A 25 6.35 12.67 6.08
CA TRP A 25 5.48 12.70 4.89
C TRP A 25 6.27 13.04 3.63
N ASP A 26 7.39 13.76 3.74
CA ASP A 26 8.27 13.98 2.58
C ASP A 26 8.86 12.66 2.10
N ASP A 27 9.27 11.78 3.02
CA ASP A 27 9.75 10.43 2.68
C ASP A 27 8.65 9.63 1.99
N PHE A 28 7.41 9.76 2.47
CA PHE A 28 6.25 9.09 1.90
C PHE A 28 5.98 9.57 0.47
N HIS A 29 6.02 10.88 0.24
CA HIS A 29 5.84 11.45 -1.10
C HIS A 29 6.93 10.98 -2.05
N GLU A 30 8.17 10.91 -1.59
CA GLU A 30 9.27 10.42 -2.41
C GLU A 30 9.10 8.94 -2.74
N ALA A 31 8.66 8.13 -1.79
CA ALA A 31 8.38 6.72 -2.03
C ALA A 31 7.28 6.55 -3.07
N PHE A 32 6.24 7.38 -3.01
CA PHE A 32 5.17 7.36 -4.00
C PHE A 32 5.70 7.73 -5.38
N ARG A 33 6.51 8.79 -5.47
CA ARG A 33 7.13 9.22 -6.73
C ARG A 33 7.97 8.09 -7.34
N ILE A 34 8.79 7.42 -6.53
CA ILE A 34 9.60 6.29 -6.98
C ILE A 34 8.70 5.17 -7.50
N SER A 35 7.61 4.88 -6.80
CA SER A 35 6.67 3.84 -7.21
C SER A 35 6.02 4.16 -8.56
N LEU A 36 5.68 5.42 -8.82
CA LEU A 36 5.13 5.82 -10.11
C LEU A 36 6.14 5.60 -11.25
N VAL A 37 7.41 5.91 -11.01
CA VAL A 37 8.47 5.68 -12.00
C VAL A 37 8.65 4.17 -12.24
N MET A 38 8.64 3.36 -11.18
CA MET A 38 8.77 1.91 -11.31
C MET A 38 7.66 1.31 -12.15
N GLY A 39 6.44 1.82 -12.03
CA GLY A 39 5.28 1.31 -12.76
C GLY A 39 5.02 1.94 -14.11
N GLU A 40 5.87 2.87 -14.54
CA GLU A 40 5.61 3.72 -15.72
C GLU A 40 5.30 2.94 -17.00
N ASN A 41 5.97 1.82 -17.22
CA ASN A 41 5.79 1.02 -18.42
C ASN A 41 5.07 -0.31 -18.16
N ILE A 42 4.51 -0.47 -16.96
CA ILE A 42 3.82 -1.70 -16.58
C ILE A 42 2.38 -1.64 -17.06
N GLN A 43 1.90 -2.70 -17.71
CA GLN A 43 0.55 -2.78 -18.26
C GLN A 43 -0.34 -3.80 -17.55
N HIS A 44 0.21 -4.56 -16.63
CA HIS A 44 -0.55 -5.51 -15.83
C HIS A 44 -0.88 -4.92 -14.46
N ARG A 45 -1.73 -5.63 -13.69
CA ARG A 45 -2.09 -5.24 -12.32
C ARG A 45 -0.86 -5.18 -11.43
N VAL A 46 -0.78 -4.14 -10.61
CA VAL A 46 0.23 -3.99 -9.57
C VAL A 46 -0.47 -3.73 -8.24
N ASP A 47 0.05 -4.33 -7.18
CA ASP A 47 -0.41 -4.07 -5.82
C ASP A 47 0.76 -3.54 -4.99
N VAL A 48 0.45 -2.84 -3.90
CA VAL A 48 1.45 -2.28 -3.00
C VAL A 48 1.34 -2.97 -1.64
N LEU A 49 2.47 -3.42 -1.13
CA LEU A 49 2.59 -3.97 0.21
C LEU A 49 3.42 -3.01 1.05
N ALA A 50 2.76 -2.29 1.96
CA ALA A 50 3.41 -1.34 2.85
C ALA A 50 3.71 -2.03 4.17
N ASN A 51 4.99 -2.28 4.44
CA ASN A 51 5.43 -2.94 5.68
C ASN A 51 5.71 -1.89 6.76
N ALA A 52 4.74 -1.69 7.65
CA ALA A 52 4.83 -0.74 8.76
C ALA A 52 5.15 -1.42 10.09
N VAL A 53 5.71 -2.63 10.08
CA VAL A 53 5.99 -3.39 11.30
C VAL A 53 6.92 -2.63 12.24
N LYS A 54 7.93 -1.93 11.72
CA LYS A 54 8.85 -1.12 12.51
C LYS A 54 8.29 0.24 12.90
N SER A 55 7.19 0.66 12.28
CA SER A 55 6.58 1.97 12.50
C SER A 55 5.06 1.83 12.52
N PRO A 56 4.52 1.21 13.58
CA PRO A 56 3.07 0.93 13.63
C PRO A 56 2.19 2.17 13.75
N ASN A 57 2.75 3.28 14.23
CA ASN A 57 2.01 4.55 14.39
C ASN A 57 2.39 5.51 13.28
N MET A 58 1.39 6.21 12.73
CA MET A 58 1.63 7.16 11.64
C MET A 58 1.81 8.58 12.17
N PRO A 59 2.63 9.41 11.48
CA PRO A 59 2.70 10.82 11.81
C PRO A 59 1.34 11.52 11.67
N MET A 60 1.20 12.69 12.29
CA MET A 60 -0.02 13.48 12.19
C MET A 60 -0.33 13.84 10.73
N GLY A 61 -1.60 13.99 10.41
CA GLY A 61 -2.02 14.36 9.06
C GLY A 61 -2.25 13.19 8.11
N ALA A 62 -2.27 11.96 8.63
CA ALA A 62 -2.35 10.76 7.80
C ALA A 62 -3.56 10.73 6.87
N LEU A 63 -4.74 11.11 7.38
CA LEU A 63 -5.96 11.06 6.54
C LEU A 63 -5.86 11.97 5.32
N ALA A 64 -5.31 13.16 5.48
CA ALA A 64 -5.14 14.10 4.37
C ALA A 64 -4.13 13.56 3.35
N GLU A 65 -3.05 12.95 3.83
CA GLU A 65 -2.01 12.39 2.96
C GLU A 65 -2.52 11.15 2.21
N PHE A 66 -3.30 10.29 2.88
CA PHE A 66 -3.90 9.13 2.23
C PHE A 66 -4.88 9.56 1.14
N LYS A 67 -5.68 10.59 1.42
CA LYS A 67 -6.63 11.13 0.44
C LYS A 67 -5.90 11.68 -0.79
N ARG A 68 -4.81 12.41 -0.57
CA ARG A 68 -3.99 12.95 -1.66
C ARG A 68 -3.39 11.85 -2.51
N LEU A 69 -2.83 10.83 -1.88
CA LEU A 69 -2.23 9.69 -2.59
C LEU A 69 -3.30 8.92 -3.36
N ASP A 70 -4.44 8.64 -2.72
CA ASP A 70 -5.51 7.86 -3.33
C ASP A 70 -6.01 8.51 -4.63
N ARG A 71 -6.10 9.84 -4.65
CA ARG A 71 -6.51 10.58 -5.85
C ARG A 71 -5.54 10.47 -7.00
N GLN A 72 -4.28 10.16 -6.72
CA GLN A 72 -3.22 10.09 -7.71
C GLN A 72 -2.85 8.66 -8.09
N LEU A 73 -3.56 7.67 -7.54
CA LEU A 73 -3.26 6.26 -7.84
C LEU A 73 -3.53 5.95 -9.30
N PRO A 74 -2.56 5.36 -10.00
CA PRO A 74 -2.81 4.87 -11.36
C PRO A 74 -3.86 3.75 -11.36
N ALA A 75 -4.59 3.64 -12.48
CA ALA A 75 -5.66 2.65 -12.60
C ALA A 75 -5.16 1.19 -12.45
N PHE A 76 -3.89 0.92 -12.75
CA PHE A 76 -3.35 -0.43 -12.65
C PHE A 76 -3.05 -0.86 -11.20
N VAL A 77 -3.02 0.08 -10.24
CA VAL A 77 -2.86 -0.26 -8.82
C VAL A 77 -4.22 -0.65 -8.26
N LYS A 78 -4.33 -1.88 -7.77
CA LYS A 78 -5.60 -2.40 -7.24
C LYS A 78 -5.68 -2.38 -5.73
N LEU A 79 -4.64 -2.86 -5.05
CA LEU A 79 -4.63 -2.92 -3.58
C LEU A 79 -3.39 -2.25 -3.00
N ILE A 80 -3.61 -1.59 -1.87
CA ILE A 80 -2.54 -1.13 -0.98
C ILE A 80 -2.82 -1.78 0.36
N VAL A 81 -2.00 -2.77 0.74
CA VAL A 81 -2.17 -3.49 2.00
C VAL A 81 -1.10 -3.03 2.98
N VAL A 82 -1.53 -2.45 4.09
CA VAL A 82 -0.64 -1.96 5.14
C VAL A 82 -0.51 -3.02 6.22
N ALA A 83 0.70 -3.55 6.40
CA ALA A 83 0.99 -4.58 7.38
C ALA A 83 1.64 -4.00 8.63
N GLY A 84 1.24 -4.48 9.82
CA GLY A 84 1.90 -4.16 11.07
C GLY A 84 1.50 -2.87 11.75
N SER A 85 0.45 -2.20 11.28
CA SER A 85 -0.03 -0.97 11.91
C SER A 85 -0.63 -1.25 13.29
N SER A 86 -0.58 -0.23 14.18
CA SER A 86 -1.23 -0.30 15.49
C SER A 86 -2.75 -0.40 15.34
N PRO A 87 -3.48 -0.86 16.38
CA PRO A 87 -4.94 -0.90 16.31
C PRO A 87 -5.57 0.44 15.96
N PHE A 88 -5.03 1.53 16.51
CA PHE A 88 -5.53 2.88 16.19
C PHE A 88 -5.33 3.22 14.72
N THR A 89 -4.12 3.00 14.20
CA THR A 89 -3.78 3.27 12.80
C THR A 89 -4.60 2.39 11.87
N ARG A 90 -4.80 1.12 12.24
CA ARG A 90 -5.62 0.19 11.47
C ARG A 90 -7.06 0.69 11.37
N SER A 91 -7.64 1.11 12.49
CA SER A 91 -9.00 1.67 12.49
C SER A 91 -9.09 2.92 11.63
N MET A 92 -8.05 3.76 11.64
CA MET A 92 -8.00 4.97 10.83
C MET A 92 -8.00 4.64 9.34
N ILE A 93 -7.21 3.65 8.92
CA ILE A 93 -7.15 3.22 7.53
C ILE A 93 -8.49 2.64 7.08
N GLU A 94 -9.11 1.81 7.92
CA GLU A 94 -10.42 1.23 7.62
C GLU A 94 -11.50 2.30 7.50
N LEU A 95 -11.47 3.27 8.41
CA LEU A 95 -12.41 4.40 8.37
C LEU A 95 -12.22 5.25 7.12
N PHE A 96 -10.97 5.48 6.73
CA PHE A 96 -10.65 6.19 5.50
C PHE A 96 -11.29 5.50 4.28
N GLY A 97 -11.17 4.18 4.21
CA GLY A 97 -11.78 3.41 3.13
C GLY A 97 -13.28 3.57 3.06
N LYS A 98 -13.95 3.63 4.22
CA LYS A 98 -15.41 3.78 4.27
C LYS A 98 -15.87 5.20 3.93
N ILE A 99 -15.23 6.21 4.53
CA ILE A 99 -15.65 7.61 4.36
C ILE A 99 -15.41 8.10 2.94
N TYR A 100 -14.25 7.80 2.38
CA TYR A 100 -13.86 8.30 1.07
C TYR A 100 -14.09 7.29 -0.05
N ARG A 101 -14.70 6.14 0.26
CA ARG A 101 -14.93 5.04 -0.69
C ARG A 101 -13.62 4.61 -1.37
N ALA A 102 -12.54 4.65 -0.61
CA ALA A 102 -11.21 4.28 -1.09
C ALA A 102 -11.07 2.75 -1.04
N GLN A 103 -11.46 2.08 -2.12
CA GLN A 103 -11.60 0.63 -2.16
C GLN A 103 -10.27 -0.12 -2.24
N SER A 104 -9.17 0.59 -2.48
CA SER A 104 -7.85 -0.04 -2.64
C SER A 104 -7.15 -0.37 -1.33
N TRP A 105 -7.55 0.26 -0.22
CA TRP A 105 -6.82 0.19 1.05
C TRP A 105 -7.28 -0.98 1.90
N ARG A 106 -6.31 -1.76 2.41
CA ARG A 106 -6.54 -2.89 3.32
C ARG A 106 -5.47 -2.90 4.40
N THR A 107 -5.73 -3.65 5.46
CA THR A 107 -4.76 -3.83 6.56
C THR A 107 -4.53 -5.30 6.82
N ALA A 108 -3.34 -5.61 7.35
CA ALA A 108 -2.98 -6.97 7.78
C ALA A 108 -2.07 -6.85 8.99
N THR A 109 -2.00 -7.92 9.79
CA THR A 109 -1.17 -7.92 10.99
C THR A 109 0.31 -8.09 10.66
N LEU A 110 0.61 -8.98 9.70
CA LEU A 110 1.98 -9.33 9.32
C LEU A 110 2.15 -9.22 7.80
N VAL A 111 3.41 -9.10 7.39
CA VAL A 111 3.76 -9.01 5.97
C VAL A 111 3.26 -10.24 5.19
N ASP A 112 3.45 -11.43 5.75
CA ASP A 112 3.03 -12.66 5.06
C ASP A 112 1.51 -12.69 4.87
N MET A 113 0.74 -12.21 5.84
CA MET A 113 -0.71 -12.11 5.74
C MET A 113 -1.12 -11.10 4.67
N ALA A 114 -0.39 -9.99 4.57
CA ALA A 114 -0.65 -8.98 3.54
C ALA A 114 -0.42 -9.57 2.14
N ARG A 115 0.67 -10.30 1.97
CA ARG A 115 0.98 -10.97 0.71
C ARG A 115 -0.08 -11.98 0.34
N ASP A 116 -0.50 -12.80 1.29
CA ASP A 116 -1.55 -13.80 1.08
C ASP A 116 -2.87 -13.14 0.70
N TYR A 117 -3.18 -12.00 1.31
CA TYR A 117 -4.39 -11.25 0.96
C TYR A 117 -4.35 -10.82 -0.52
N ILE A 118 -3.22 -10.27 -0.96
CA ILE A 118 -3.06 -9.84 -2.35
C ILE A 118 -3.22 -11.01 -3.30
N LEU A 119 -2.56 -12.13 -3.03
CA LEU A 119 -2.60 -13.30 -3.90
C LEU A 119 -4.01 -13.92 -3.94
N THR A 120 -4.69 -13.95 -2.80
CA THR A 120 -6.07 -14.44 -2.72
C THR A 120 -7.01 -13.55 -3.51
N ASP A 121 -6.85 -12.23 -3.40
CA ASP A 121 -7.67 -11.28 -4.14
C ASP A 121 -7.47 -11.44 -5.65
N ARG A 122 -6.25 -11.64 -6.09
CA ARG A 122 -5.93 -11.89 -7.49
C ARG A 122 -6.60 -13.17 -8.01
N GLN A 123 -6.60 -14.21 -7.19
CA GLN A 123 -7.23 -15.48 -7.55
C GLN A 123 -8.75 -15.32 -7.70
N LYS A 124 -9.37 -14.59 -6.77
CA LYS A 124 -10.81 -14.28 -6.84
C LYS A 124 -11.14 -13.50 -8.10
N ALA A 125 -10.30 -12.55 -8.49
CA ALA A 125 -10.49 -11.76 -9.71
C ALA A 125 -10.44 -12.64 -10.95
N LYS A 126 -9.52 -13.60 -11.00
CA LYS A 126 -9.43 -14.57 -12.11
C LYS A 126 -10.66 -15.47 -12.16
N ASP A 127 -11.09 -15.99 -11.01
CA ASP A 127 -12.25 -16.88 -10.94
C ASP A 127 -13.52 -16.15 -11.40
N TRP A 128 -13.64 -14.88 -11.00
CA TRP A 128 -14.77 -14.05 -11.40
C TRP A 128 -14.76 -13.73 -12.89
N ALA A 129 -13.58 -13.55 -13.49
CA ALA A 129 -13.42 -13.21 -14.89
C ALA A 129 -13.58 -14.42 -15.82
N SER A 130 -13.41 -15.63 -15.29
CA SER A 130 -13.58 -16.86 -16.05
C SER A 130 -15.01 -17.36 -15.97
#